data_da07a8161854feb16e1c15473d20e43f
#
_entry.id   da07a8161854feb16e1c15473d20e43f
#
_cell.length_a   1.000
_cell.length_b   1.000
_cell.length_c   1.000
_cell.angle_alpha   90.00
_cell.angle_beta   90.00
_cell.angle_gamma   90.00
#
_symmetry.space_group_name_H-M   'P 1'
#
loop_
_entity.id
_entity.type
_entity.pdbx_description
1 polymer ?
#
loop_
_entity_poly.entity_id
_entity_poly.type
_entity_poly.pdbx_seq_one_letter_code
_entity_poly.pdbx_strand_id
1 'polypeptide(L)'
;MSFFSSPFDSPSFRLTWLAGLSKKMLGAGSKNELLDLIDNALSVPEPGGDQAGLESLARLYRGQVDQVGSVFDQVDRVGRKGLPQVWVGDTGVLASEVVNAAGRSVTQMSEAFVGGASVLLTLADAIGAAQRKDEQGRGQLLEQKKMLGGRDGFFDDLRENSEEEWDRKNAAHFGSYAVDLMHEAVSDAREATRVAARDLNKWAAEARAGKMETSELTAVDKLMLADTGVAGADAELNEILTAGDLARASTRMDLLSLDDETAMERMLAKSESPQERAYLMKALAAGHSVAEIETFQGKIHGKDPDWLRRHLTPVVTAADSMNDEGLASNGSNNNTDHVTFDGQRWVQGGDGSEGTCVASSTVTSRAMVDPLYALDLTGGPDGQQDDADAFKQRLVAEQHRLHAEGEGGENWGGMGPEGQERINDTTVGSATGRDYERQDLNSDADRRAVLTEVEKSVAQGHPVPVDVSGEEGAHAMTIIAQEGDMLQVYNPWGSTTWVSEDDFINGHMGKASNSELPNAYSVYLPR
;
A
#
# COMPACT_ATOMS: atom_id res chain seq x y z
N MET A 1 24.37 9.36 -18.16
CA MET A 1 23.58 9.13 -19.40
C MET A 1 22.15 9.28 -18.97
N SER A 2 21.48 10.36 -19.39
CA SER A 2 20.08 10.63 -19.06
C SER A 2 19.21 9.64 -19.84
N PHE A 3 18.65 8.66 -19.17
CA PHE A 3 17.53 7.90 -19.71
C PHE A 3 16.31 8.81 -19.63
N PHE A 4 15.96 9.45 -20.74
CA PHE A 4 14.62 9.99 -20.89
C PHE A 4 13.66 8.79 -20.89
N SER A 5 13.00 8.54 -19.76
CA SER A 5 11.89 7.61 -19.74
C SER A 5 10.78 8.17 -20.64
N SER A 6 10.26 7.32 -21.51
CA SER A 6 9.12 7.67 -22.37
C SER A 6 7.91 7.96 -21.46
N PRO A 7 7.05 8.95 -21.76
CA PRO A 7 5.78 9.11 -21.04
C PRO A 7 4.92 7.82 -21.08
N PHE A 8 5.15 6.96 -22.07
CA PHE A 8 4.50 5.64 -22.17
C PHE A 8 5.07 4.59 -21.21
N ASP A 9 6.06 4.90 -20.38
CA ASP A 9 6.51 3.97 -19.33
C ASP A 9 5.47 3.88 -18.20
N SER A 10 4.62 4.92 -18.03
CA SER A 10 3.51 4.93 -17.08
C SER A 10 2.25 4.25 -17.63
N PRO A 11 1.70 3.21 -16.95
CA PRO A 11 0.42 2.61 -17.32
C PRO A 11 -0.74 3.61 -17.29
N SER A 12 -0.77 4.53 -16.33
CA SER A 12 -1.82 5.55 -16.22
C SER A 12 -1.83 6.51 -17.40
N PHE A 13 -0.64 6.94 -17.87
CA PHE A 13 -0.52 7.76 -19.07
C PHE A 13 -1.02 7.01 -20.31
N ARG A 14 -0.65 5.73 -20.48
CA ARG A 14 -1.13 4.90 -21.60
C ARG A 14 -2.66 4.81 -21.62
N LEU A 15 -3.29 4.57 -20.46
CA LEU A 15 -4.76 4.49 -20.32
C LEU A 15 -5.42 5.81 -20.75
N THR A 16 -4.98 6.93 -20.22
CA THR A 16 -5.52 8.25 -20.59
C THR A 16 -5.33 8.55 -22.08
N TRP A 17 -4.16 8.22 -22.62
CA TRP A 17 -3.85 8.44 -24.03
C TRP A 17 -4.73 7.61 -24.96
N LEU A 18 -4.86 6.29 -24.70
CA LEU A 18 -5.69 5.37 -25.49
C LEU A 18 -7.18 5.78 -25.43
N ALA A 19 -7.71 6.09 -24.25
CA ALA A 19 -9.09 6.59 -24.11
C ALA A 19 -9.33 7.88 -24.91
N GLY A 20 -8.34 8.78 -24.94
CA GLY A 20 -8.39 9.99 -25.78
C GLY A 20 -8.40 9.69 -27.28
N LEU A 21 -7.58 8.73 -27.71
CA LEU A 21 -7.50 8.29 -29.12
C LEU A 21 -8.79 7.63 -29.61
N SER A 22 -9.38 6.72 -28.81
CA SER A 22 -10.66 6.06 -29.14
C SER A 22 -11.76 7.09 -29.43
N LYS A 23 -11.93 8.11 -28.55
CA LYS A 23 -12.89 9.18 -28.77
C LYS A 23 -12.61 10.02 -30.02
N LYS A 24 -11.33 10.35 -30.27
CA LYS A 24 -10.92 11.14 -31.43
C LYS A 24 -11.15 10.39 -32.75
N MET A 25 -10.94 9.09 -32.79
CA MET A 25 -11.18 8.27 -33.99
C MET A 25 -12.62 8.39 -34.48
N LEU A 26 -13.61 8.31 -33.57
CA LEU A 26 -15.02 8.47 -33.91
C LEU A 26 -15.35 9.85 -34.47
N GLY A 27 -14.57 10.88 -34.17
CA GLY A 27 -14.72 12.25 -34.62
C GLY A 27 -13.82 12.64 -35.81
N ALA A 28 -13.02 11.71 -36.34
CA ALA A 28 -12.07 12.01 -37.42
C ALA A 28 -12.79 12.56 -38.66
N GLY A 29 -12.42 13.78 -39.05
CA GLY A 29 -13.04 14.52 -40.14
C GLY A 29 -12.49 14.16 -41.51
N SER A 30 -11.32 13.50 -41.59
CA SER A 30 -10.71 13.08 -42.83
C SER A 30 -10.00 11.74 -42.71
N LYS A 31 -9.67 11.13 -43.83
CA LYS A 31 -8.94 9.87 -43.91
C LYS A 31 -7.51 10.01 -43.35
N ASN A 32 -6.82 11.08 -43.68
CA ASN A 32 -5.47 11.32 -43.20
C ASN A 32 -5.45 11.52 -41.68
N GLU A 33 -6.43 12.22 -41.11
CA GLU A 33 -6.59 12.36 -39.65
C GLU A 33 -6.78 10.99 -38.98
N LEU A 34 -7.64 10.14 -39.54
CA LEU A 34 -7.85 8.80 -39.00
C LEU A 34 -6.58 7.92 -39.09
N LEU A 35 -5.83 8.01 -40.18
CA LEU A 35 -4.56 7.32 -40.32
C LEU A 35 -3.52 7.79 -39.29
N ASP A 36 -3.48 9.10 -38.98
CA ASP A 36 -2.61 9.64 -37.93
C ASP A 36 -3.01 9.13 -36.54
N LEU A 37 -4.30 9.04 -36.25
CA LEU A 37 -4.81 8.49 -34.98
C LEU A 37 -4.48 7.00 -34.84
N ILE A 38 -4.59 6.23 -35.93
CA ILE A 38 -4.20 4.81 -35.96
C ILE A 38 -2.70 4.67 -35.70
N ASP A 39 -1.85 5.49 -36.37
CA ASP A 39 -0.41 5.45 -36.16
C ASP A 39 -0.02 5.83 -34.72
N ASN A 40 -0.70 6.82 -34.14
CA ASN A 40 -0.53 7.19 -32.74
C ASN A 40 -0.90 6.04 -31.79
N ALA A 41 -1.99 5.33 -32.05
CA ALA A 41 -2.39 4.17 -31.23
C ALA A 41 -1.37 3.02 -31.35
N LEU A 42 -0.91 2.71 -32.55
CA LEU A 42 0.09 1.68 -32.80
C LEU A 42 1.47 2.01 -32.19
N SER A 43 1.75 3.29 -31.94
CA SER A 43 2.98 3.74 -31.27
C SER A 43 3.00 3.51 -29.76
N VAL A 44 1.85 3.28 -29.13
CA VAL A 44 1.76 2.99 -27.70
C VAL A 44 2.39 1.62 -27.44
N PRO A 45 3.34 1.47 -26.50
CA PRO A 45 3.92 0.18 -26.18
C PRO A 45 2.87 -0.83 -25.69
N GLU A 46 3.09 -2.09 -25.98
CA GLU A 46 2.30 -3.21 -25.44
C GLU A 46 2.38 -3.25 -23.90
N PRO A 47 1.40 -3.90 -23.22
CA PRO A 47 1.48 -4.15 -21.79
C PRO A 47 2.78 -4.85 -21.43
N GLY A 48 3.54 -4.26 -20.48
CA GLY A 48 4.83 -4.82 -20.05
C GLY A 48 4.65 -6.12 -19.27
N GLY A 49 5.74 -6.88 -19.16
CA GLY A 49 5.84 -8.10 -18.38
C GLY A 49 6.41 -9.27 -19.18
N ASP A 50 7.22 -10.08 -18.50
CA ASP A 50 7.82 -11.31 -19.05
C ASP A 50 7.11 -12.54 -18.47
N GLN A 51 6.09 -13.04 -19.18
CA GLN A 51 5.34 -14.23 -18.78
C GLN A 51 6.26 -15.41 -18.46
N ALA A 52 7.23 -15.68 -19.34
CA ALA A 52 8.14 -16.83 -19.18
C ALA A 52 9.08 -16.65 -17.98
N GLY A 53 9.54 -15.42 -17.73
CA GLY A 53 10.32 -15.04 -16.55
C GLY A 53 9.54 -15.25 -15.25
N LEU A 54 8.28 -14.81 -15.19
CA LEU A 54 7.38 -15.02 -14.04
C LEU A 54 7.14 -16.52 -13.77
N GLU A 55 6.87 -17.32 -14.81
CA GLU A 55 6.72 -18.78 -14.67
C GLU A 55 8.02 -19.44 -14.19
N SER A 56 9.16 -18.94 -14.65
CA SER A 56 10.47 -19.45 -14.21
C SER A 56 10.72 -19.13 -12.74
N LEU A 57 10.39 -17.91 -12.30
CA LEU A 57 10.48 -17.50 -10.91
C LEU A 57 9.53 -18.33 -10.03
N ALA A 58 8.30 -18.57 -10.48
CA ALA A 58 7.35 -19.44 -9.77
C ALA A 58 7.87 -20.85 -9.57
N ARG A 59 8.56 -21.41 -10.59
CA ARG A 59 9.23 -22.72 -10.45
C ARG A 59 10.36 -22.70 -9.44
N LEU A 60 11.14 -21.63 -9.36
CA LEU A 60 12.17 -21.48 -8.33
C LEU A 60 11.56 -21.43 -6.92
N TYR A 61 10.47 -20.69 -6.71
CA TYR A 61 9.75 -20.65 -5.45
C TYR A 61 9.26 -22.04 -5.04
N ARG A 62 8.64 -22.78 -5.96
CA ARG A 62 8.22 -24.18 -5.68
C ARG A 62 9.38 -25.09 -5.37
N GLY A 63 10.52 -24.92 -5.99
CA GLY A 63 11.72 -25.70 -5.70
C GLY A 63 12.27 -25.49 -4.28
N GLN A 64 11.98 -24.34 -3.65
CA GLN A 64 12.36 -24.10 -2.26
C GLN A 64 11.48 -24.89 -1.26
N VAL A 65 10.24 -25.22 -1.62
CA VAL A 65 9.30 -25.95 -0.76
C VAL A 65 9.88 -27.29 -0.32
N ASP A 66 10.49 -28.04 -1.24
CA ASP A 66 11.09 -29.35 -0.94
C ASP A 66 12.29 -29.21 0.01
N GLN A 67 13.09 -28.14 -0.13
CA GLN A 67 14.22 -27.87 0.76
C GLN A 67 13.74 -27.52 2.18
N VAL A 68 12.74 -26.65 2.28
CA VAL A 68 12.11 -26.23 3.54
C VAL A 68 11.43 -27.45 4.20
N GLY A 69 10.72 -28.29 3.44
CA GLY A 69 10.10 -29.52 3.93
C GLY A 69 11.10 -30.48 4.56
N SER A 70 12.31 -30.59 4.02
CA SER A 70 13.37 -31.43 4.59
C SER A 70 13.86 -30.91 5.95
N VAL A 71 13.86 -29.60 6.14
CA VAL A 71 14.19 -28.96 7.44
C VAL A 71 13.08 -29.23 8.44
N PHE A 72 11.80 -29.10 8.03
CA PHE A 72 10.66 -29.43 8.87
C PHE A 72 10.74 -30.85 9.42
N ASP A 73 11.00 -31.84 8.57
CA ASP A 73 11.13 -33.26 8.98
C ASP A 73 12.25 -33.49 10.00
N GLN A 74 13.32 -32.70 9.94
CA GLN A 74 14.40 -32.76 10.91
C GLN A 74 13.99 -32.15 12.24
N VAL A 75 13.39 -30.95 12.22
CA VAL A 75 12.90 -30.23 13.40
C VAL A 75 11.82 -31.03 14.12
N ASP A 76 10.81 -31.55 13.41
CA ASP A 76 9.73 -32.34 13.96
C ASP A 76 10.26 -33.64 14.64
N ARG A 77 11.26 -34.26 14.03
CA ARG A 77 11.91 -35.45 14.57
C ARG A 77 12.63 -35.15 15.89
N VAL A 78 13.29 -34.00 16.00
CA VAL A 78 13.95 -33.57 17.24
C VAL A 78 12.91 -33.22 18.31
N GLY A 79 11.90 -32.45 17.98
CA GLY A 79 10.88 -31.99 18.93
C GLY A 79 10.01 -33.10 19.47
N ARG A 80 9.52 -33.99 18.60
CA ARG A 80 8.57 -35.04 19.01
C ARG A 80 9.23 -36.33 19.50
N LYS A 81 10.44 -36.66 19.05
CA LYS A 81 11.09 -37.94 19.38
C LYS A 81 12.40 -37.78 20.10
N GLY A 82 13.23 -36.81 19.76
CA GLY A 82 14.55 -36.64 20.32
C GLY A 82 14.54 -36.06 21.74
N LEU A 83 13.96 -34.89 21.90
CA LEU A 83 13.96 -34.17 23.19
C LEU A 83 13.19 -34.90 24.30
N PRO A 84 11.96 -35.42 24.11
CA PRO A 84 11.24 -36.10 25.17
C PRO A 84 11.90 -37.38 25.68
N GLN A 85 12.79 -37.98 24.89
CA GLN A 85 13.52 -39.20 25.29
C GLN A 85 14.75 -38.94 26.15
N VAL A 86 15.36 -37.76 26.01
CA VAL A 86 16.64 -37.44 26.66
C VAL A 86 16.52 -36.33 27.69
N TRP A 87 15.41 -35.59 27.71
CA TRP A 87 15.21 -34.44 28.58
C TRP A 87 13.81 -34.47 29.18
N VAL A 88 13.73 -34.73 30.47
CA VAL A 88 12.48 -34.86 31.27
C VAL A 88 12.39 -33.72 32.28
N GLY A 89 11.16 -33.27 32.56
CA GLY A 89 10.85 -32.17 33.48
C GLY A 89 10.49 -30.88 32.75
N ASP A 90 10.24 -29.80 33.52
CA ASP A 90 9.70 -28.53 33.00
C ASP A 90 10.59 -27.92 31.92
N THR A 91 11.91 -27.99 32.08
CA THR A 91 12.88 -27.51 31.05
C THR A 91 12.86 -28.38 29.79
N GLY A 92 12.51 -29.64 29.85
CA GLY A 92 12.34 -30.53 28.70
C GLY A 92 11.05 -30.19 27.92
N VAL A 93 9.99 -29.80 28.63
CA VAL A 93 8.73 -29.33 28.03
C VAL A 93 8.98 -28.01 27.27
N LEU A 94 9.61 -27.03 27.91
CA LEU A 94 9.97 -25.76 27.28
C LEU A 94 10.85 -25.94 26.03
N ALA A 95 11.86 -26.82 26.11
CA ALA A 95 12.71 -27.12 24.96
C ALA A 95 11.92 -27.77 23.80
N SER A 96 10.93 -28.60 24.10
CA SER A 96 10.05 -29.21 23.09
C SER A 96 9.10 -28.18 22.46
N GLU A 97 8.60 -27.22 23.24
CA GLU A 97 7.78 -26.11 22.73
C GLU A 97 8.56 -25.21 21.78
N VAL A 98 9.79 -24.87 22.09
CA VAL A 98 10.71 -24.14 21.22
C VAL A 98 10.92 -24.84 19.88
N VAL A 99 11.19 -26.13 19.91
CA VAL A 99 11.41 -26.92 18.69
C VAL A 99 10.12 -27.04 17.88
N ASN A 100 8.98 -27.19 18.54
CA ASN A 100 7.67 -27.18 17.87
C ASN A 100 7.36 -25.82 17.26
N ALA A 101 7.72 -24.70 17.90
CA ALA A 101 7.60 -23.36 17.35
C ALA A 101 8.48 -23.18 16.11
N ALA A 102 9.72 -23.64 16.14
CA ALA A 102 10.59 -23.67 14.96
C ALA A 102 9.98 -24.50 13.81
N GLY A 103 9.33 -25.63 14.13
CA GLY A 103 8.59 -26.43 13.15
C GLY A 103 7.44 -25.65 12.49
N ARG A 104 6.67 -24.90 13.28
CA ARG A 104 5.60 -24.03 12.74
C ARG A 104 6.17 -22.93 11.81
N SER A 105 7.24 -22.28 12.21
CA SER A 105 7.92 -21.26 11.36
C SER A 105 8.39 -21.82 10.01
N VAL A 106 8.88 -23.06 9.99
CA VAL A 106 9.26 -23.75 8.75
C VAL A 106 8.03 -24.05 7.88
N THR A 107 6.91 -24.42 8.49
CA THR A 107 5.64 -24.64 7.76
C THR A 107 5.17 -23.34 7.09
N GLN A 108 5.16 -22.23 7.83
CA GLN A 108 4.80 -20.91 7.29
C GLN A 108 5.68 -20.48 6.12
N MET A 109 6.99 -20.69 6.24
CA MET A 109 7.90 -20.40 5.13
C MET A 109 7.58 -21.25 3.89
N SER A 110 7.22 -22.53 4.07
CA SER A 110 6.79 -23.40 2.98
C SER A 110 5.50 -22.90 2.33
N GLU A 111 4.51 -22.53 3.13
CA GLU A 111 3.23 -21.97 2.65
C GLU A 111 3.43 -20.65 1.90
N ALA A 112 4.30 -19.78 2.41
CA ALA A 112 4.65 -18.53 1.73
C ALA A 112 5.30 -18.77 0.36
N PHE A 113 6.18 -19.76 0.21
CA PHE A 113 6.74 -20.11 -1.09
C PHE A 113 5.69 -20.68 -2.05
N VAL A 114 4.76 -21.50 -1.57
CA VAL A 114 3.64 -22.04 -2.37
C VAL A 114 2.72 -20.90 -2.80
N GLY A 115 2.32 -20.03 -1.87
CA GLY A 115 1.47 -18.89 -2.12
C GLY A 115 2.10 -17.91 -3.10
N GLY A 116 3.34 -17.51 -2.87
CA GLY A 116 4.09 -16.64 -3.78
C GLY A 116 4.24 -17.23 -5.18
N ALA A 117 4.51 -18.53 -5.30
CA ALA A 117 4.55 -19.20 -6.60
C ALA A 117 3.19 -19.18 -7.31
N SER A 118 2.09 -19.34 -6.58
CA SER A 118 0.73 -19.26 -7.14
C SER A 118 0.42 -17.87 -7.67
N VAL A 119 0.75 -16.84 -6.92
CA VAL A 119 0.57 -15.43 -7.32
C VAL A 119 1.36 -15.13 -8.60
N LEU A 120 2.63 -15.54 -8.67
CA LEU A 120 3.47 -15.34 -9.85
C LEU A 120 2.89 -16.03 -11.10
N LEU A 121 2.30 -17.22 -10.97
CA LEU A 121 1.65 -17.90 -12.09
C LEU A 121 0.37 -17.19 -12.52
N THR A 122 -0.45 -16.74 -11.57
CA THR A 122 -1.66 -15.98 -11.86
C THR A 122 -1.33 -14.68 -12.59
N LEU A 123 -0.27 -13.98 -12.13
CA LEU A 123 0.22 -12.77 -12.81
C LEU A 123 0.74 -13.09 -14.21
N ALA A 124 1.51 -14.17 -14.39
CA ALA A 124 2.02 -14.59 -15.70
C ALA A 124 0.88 -14.84 -16.69
N ASP A 125 -0.17 -15.54 -16.26
CA ASP A 125 -1.36 -15.82 -17.09
C ASP A 125 -2.11 -14.54 -17.45
N ALA A 126 -2.28 -13.62 -16.51
CA ALA A 126 -2.96 -12.35 -16.72
C ALA A 126 -2.17 -11.43 -17.68
N ILE A 127 -0.86 -11.31 -17.52
CA ILE A 127 0.01 -10.56 -18.43
C ILE A 127 -0.05 -11.15 -19.85
N GLY A 128 0.05 -12.47 -19.99
CA GLY A 128 -0.08 -13.13 -21.29
C GLY A 128 -1.45 -12.93 -21.94
N ALA A 129 -2.53 -12.89 -21.15
CA ALA A 129 -3.87 -12.58 -21.65
C ALA A 129 -3.99 -11.13 -22.11
N ALA A 130 -3.45 -10.18 -21.34
CA ALA A 130 -3.42 -8.76 -21.69
C ALA A 130 -2.63 -8.52 -22.98
N GLN A 131 -1.45 -9.11 -23.12
CA GLN A 131 -0.63 -9.00 -24.34
C GLN A 131 -1.34 -9.54 -25.57
N ARG A 132 -2.04 -10.69 -25.47
CA ARG A 132 -2.87 -11.21 -26.57
C ARG A 132 -4.04 -10.29 -26.94
N LYS A 133 -4.68 -9.65 -25.95
CA LYS A 133 -5.77 -8.68 -26.18
C LYS A 133 -5.23 -7.43 -26.90
N ASP A 134 -4.06 -6.93 -26.50
CA ASP A 134 -3.38 -5.81 -27.17
C ASP A 134 -3.01 -6.18 -28.62
N GLU A 135 -2.43 -7.35 -28.84
CA GLU A 135 -2.10 -7.85 -30.18
C GLU A 135 -3.34 -7.94 -31.08
N GLN A 136 -4.48 -8.38 -30.54
CA GLN A 136 -5.75 -8.39 -31.26
C GLN A 136 -6.18 -6.97 -31.66
N GLY A 137 -6.11 -6.00 -30.76
CA GLY A 137 -6.40 -4.60 -31.04
C GLY A 137 -5.48 -4.03 -32.13
N ARG A 138 -4.18 -4.25 -32.01
CA ARG A 138 -3.17 -3.84 -33.02
C ARG A 138 -3.43 -4.48 -34.38
N GLY A 139 -3.76 -5.78 -34.41
CA GLY A 139 -4.11 -6.48 -35.64
C GLY A 139 -5.31 -5.83 -36.35
N GLN A 140 -6.36 -5.50 -35.61
CA GLN A 140 -7.51 -4.79 -36.15
C GLN A 140 -7.17 -3.39 -36.66
N LEU A 141 -6.34 -2.61 -35.94
CA LEU A 141 -5.88 -1.30 -36.41
C LEU A 141 -5.09 -1.40 -37.73
N LEU A 142 -4.23 -2.39 -37.85
CA LEU A 142 -3.47 -2.62 -39.08
C LEU A 142 -4.38 -3.02 -40.26
N GLU A 143 -5.44 -3.78 -40.01
CA GLU A 143 -6.45 -4.10 -41.03
C GLU A 143 -7.18 -2.81 -41.49
N GLN A 144 -7.64 -1.97 -40.54
CA GLN A 144 -8.28 -0.70 -40.90
C GLN A 144 -7.33 0.21 -41.67
N LYS A 145 -6.07 0.33 -41.24
CA LYS A 145 -5.03 1.09 -41.98
C LYS A 145 -4.84 0.57 -43.39
N LYS A 146 -4.84 -0.75 -43.59
CA LYS A 146 -4.73 -1.37 -44.92
C LYS A 146 -5.96 -1.11 -45.79
N MET A 147 -7.16 -1.14 -45.22
CA MET A 147 -8.43 -0.85 -45.93
C MET A 147 -8.47 0.61 -46.39
N LEU A 148 -8.08 1.54 -45.54
CA LEU A 148 -8.01 2.97 -45.89
C LEU A 148 -6.98 3.27 -46.96
N GLY A 149 -5.94 2.44 -47.11
CA GLY A 149 -4.90 2.63 -48.11
C GLY A 149 -3.90 3.74 -47.77
N GLY A 150 -3.29 4.32 -48.80
CA GLY A 150 -2.31 5.38 -48.64
C GLY A 150 -2.92 6.72 -48.24
N ARG A 151 -2.08 7.68 -47.81
CA ARG A 151 -2.50 9.06 -47.53
C ARG A 151 -2.92 9.78 -48.80
N ASP A 152 -3.97 10.55 -48.69
CA ASP A 152 -4.46 11.39 -49.78
C ASP A 152 -3.72 12.75 -49.81
N GLY A 153 -3.69 13.37 -50.99
CA GLY A 153 -3.23 14.76 -51.12
C GLY A 153 -4.20 15.71 -50.40
N PHE A 154 -3.70 16.87 -49.94
CA PHE A 154 -4.46 17.81 -49.09
C PHE A 154 -5.85 18.17 -49.66
N PHE A 155 -5.99 18.33 -50.99
CA PHE A 155 -7.28 18.66 -51.62
C PHE A 155 -8.19 17.45 -51.80
N ASP A 156 -7.64 16.25 -51.95
CA ASP A 156 -8.39 15.02 -52.12
C ASP A 156 -8.94 14.57 -50.76
N ASP A 157 -8.15 14.70 -49.68
CA ASP A 157 -8.56 14.40 -48.29
C ASP A 157 -9.73 15.29 -47.81
N LEU A 158 -9.90 16.46 -48.39
CA LEU A 158 -11.03 17.39 -48.11
C LEU A 158 -12.26 17.17 -48.98
N ARG A 159 -12.22 16.26 -49.95
CA ARG A 159 -13.28 16.05 -50.95
C ARG A 159 -13.66 14.56 -51.06
N GLU A 160 -13.95 13.96 -49.93
CA GLU A 160 -14.42 12.57 -49.92
C GLU A 160 -15.71 12.38 -50.72
N ASN A 161 -15.79 11.33 -51.50
CA ASN A 161 -17.05 10.88 -52.06
C ASN A 161 -17.83 10.04 -51.02
N SER A 162 -19.07 9.68 -51.31
CA SER A 162 -19.95 8.96 -50.35
C SER A 162 -19.42 7.57 -49.95
N GLU A 163 -18.66 6.92 -50.80
CA GLU A 163 -18.07 5.60 -50.54
C GLU A 163 -16.84 5.75 -49.62
N GLU A 164 -15.99 6.69 -49.92
CA GLU A 164 -14.81 7.05 -49.07
C GLU A 164 -15.24 7.51 -47.67
N GLU A 165 -16.29 8.33 -47.59
CA GLU A 165 -16.84 8.78 -46.29
C GLU A 165 -17.41 7.56 -45.51
N TRP A 166 -18.07 6.63 -46.17
CA TRP A 166 -18.61 5.42 -45.55
C TRP A 166 -17.44 4.51 -45.05
N ASP A 167 -16.43 4.29 -45.86
CA ASP A 167 -15.24 3.50 -45.52
C ASP A 167 -14.50 4.12 -44.34
N ARG A 168 -14.30 5.46 -44.33
CA ARG A 168 -13.67 6.16 -43.22
C ARG A 168 -14.48 6.02 -41.92
N LYS A 169 -15.79 6.25 -41.96
CA LYS A 169 -16.67 6.11 -40.78
C LYS A 169 -16.65 4.69 -40.23
N ASN A 170 -16.67 3.71 -41.10
CA ASN A 170 -16.62 2.31 -40.75
C ASN A 170 -15.25 1.96 -40.11
N ALA A 171 -14.16 2.38 -40.74
CA ALA A 171 -12.82 2.22 -40.22
C ALA A 171 -12.61 2.95 -38.88
N ALA A 172 -13.22 4.13 -38.70
CA ALA A 172 -13.19 4.88 -37.44
C ALA A 172 -13.87 4.12 -36.31
N HIS A 173 -15.02 3.49 -36.60
CA HIS A 173 -15.75 2.70 -35.61
C HIS A 173 -14.97 1.44 -35.19
N PHE A 174 -14.46 0.68 -36.15
CA PHE A 174 -13.61 -0.50 -35.84
C PHE A 174 -12.26 -0.11 -35.22
N GLY A 175 -11.68 1.02 -35.65
CA GLY A 175 -10.47 1.56 -35.06
C GLY A 175 -10.65 1.98 -33.60
N SER A 176 -11.76 2.64 -33.29
CA SER A 176 -12.11 3.00 -31.90
C SER A 176 -12.24 1.73 -31.02
N TYR A 177 -12.99 0.71 -31.49
CA TYR A 177 -13.11 -0.55 -30.78
C TYR A 177 -11.73 -1.26 -30.58
N ALA A 178 -10.88 -1.21 -31.59
CA ALA A 178 -9.54 -1.78 -31.50
C ALA A 178 -8.66 -1.06 -30.45
N VAL A 179 -8.76 0.27 -30.36
CA VAL A 179 -8.09 1.05 -29.32
C VAL A 179 -8.68 0.76 -27.93
N ASP A 180 -9.98 0.54 -27.83
CA ASP A 180 -10.61 0.13 -26.57
C ASP A 180 -10.09 -1.24 -26.10
N LEU A 181 -9.84 -2.20 -27.01
CA LEU A 181 -9.17 -3.46 -26.67
C LEU A 181 -7.75 -3.25 -26.14
N MET A 182 -6.97 -2.34 -26.73
CA MET A 182 -5.64 -1.99 -26.24
C MET A 182 -5.71 -1.30 -24.87
N HIS A 183 -6.69 -0.43 -24.66
CA HIS A 183 -6.94 0.22 -23.38
C HIS A 183 -7.27 -0.82 -22.29
N GLU A 184 -8.22 -1.72 -22.57
CA GLU A 184 -8.55 -2.83 -21.67
C GLU A 184 -7.34 -3.71 -21.36
N ALA A 185 -6.48 -3.99 -22.33
CA ALA A 185 -5.28 -4.78 -22.14
C ALA A 185 -4.32 -4.12 -21.15
N VAL A 186 -4.10 -2.81 -21.25
CA VAL A 186 -3.27 -2.06 -20.30
C VAL A 186 -3.92 -2.04 -18.92
N SER A 187 -5.24 -1.86 -18.84
CA SER A 187 -6.00 -1.87 -17.59
C SER A 187 -5.92 -3.22 -16.88
N ASP A 188 -6.14 -4.32 -17.62
CA ASP A 188 -6.07 -5.68 -17.07
C ASP A 188 -4.67 -6.01 -16.54
N ALA A 189 -3.62 -5.66 -17.29
CA ALA A 189 -2.24 -5.89 -16.86
C ALA A 189 -1.89 -5.09 -15.60
N ARG A 190 -2.33 -3.83 -15.52
CA ARG A 190 -2.14 -2.97 -14.35
C ARG A 190 -2.83 -3.54 -13.13
N GLU A 191 -4.11 -3.91 -13.24
CA GLU A 191 -4.86 -4.48 -12.12
C GLU A 191 -4.26 -5.81 -11.66
N ALA A 192 -3.89 -6.69 -12.59
CA ALA A 192 -3.20 -7.93 -12.23
C ALA A 192 -1.88 -7.69 -11.48
N THR A 193 -1.13 -6.65 -11.88
CA THR A 193 0.12 -6.28 -11.20
C THR A 193 -0.14 -5.77 -9.77
N ARG A 194 -1.18 -4.95 -9.57
CA ARG A 194 -1.59 -4.45 -8.24
C ARG A 194 -1.99 -5.59 -7.30
N VAL A 195 -2.87 -6.48 -7.77
CA VAL A 195 -3.29 -7.65 -7.01
C VAL A 195 -2.10 -8.53 -6.66
N ALA A 196 -1.22 -8.79 -7.64
CA ALA A 196 -0.02 -9.60 -7.40
C ALA A 196 0.94 -8.93 -6.40
N ALA A 197 1.11 -7.60 -6.45
CA ALA A 197 1.95 -6.87 -5.49
C ALA A 197 1.42 -7.01 -4.06
N ARG A 198 0.10 -6.84 -3.87
CA ARG A 198 -0.56 -7.05 -2.58
C ARG A 198 -0.34 -8.46 -2.06
N ASP A 199 -0.65 -9.45 -2.87
CA ASP A 199 -0.55 -10.85 -2.47
C ASP A 199 0.90 -11.29 -2.24
N LEU A 200 1.86 -10.80 -3.02
CA LEU A 200 3.29 -11.06 -2.81
C LEU A 200 3.79 -10.39 -1.51
N ASN A 201 3.34 -9.18 -1.20
CA ASN A 201 3.66 -8.51 0.06
C ASN A 201 3.12 -9.30 1.26
N LYS A 202 1.90 -9.82 1.16
CA LYS A 202 1.31 -10.73 2.14
C LYS A 202 2.19 -11.96 2.37
N TRP A 203 2.54 -12.68 1.31
CA TRP A 203 3.39 -13.87 1.41
C TRP A 203 4.82 -13.55 1.84
N ALA A 204 5.32 -12.35 1.51
CA ALA A 204 6.62 -11.89 2.00
C ALA A 204 6.61 -11.60 3.51
N ALA A 205 5.52 -11.07 4.06
CA ALA A 205 5.35 -10.90 5.50
C ALA A 205 5.33 -12.25 6.21
N GLU A 206 4.59 -13.23 5.68
CA GLU A 206 4.57 -14.59 6.19
C GLU A 206 5.94 -15.29 6.12
N ALA A 207 6.65 -15.18 4.99
CA ALA A 207 7.99 -15.74 4.84
C ALA A 207 8.99 -15.11 5.81
N ARG A 208 8.86 -13.82 6.12
CA ARG A 208 9.72 -13.12 7.10
C ARG A 208 9.41 -13.56 8.52
N ALA A 209 8.13 -13.74 8.87
CA ALA A 209 7.74 -14.33 10.14
C ALA A 209 8.36 -15.72 10.32
N GLY A 210 8.46 -16.53 9.24
CA GLY A 210 9.14 -17.82 9.26
C GLY A 210 10.67 -17.78 9.15
N LYS A 211 11.25 -16.69 8.59
CA LYS A 211 12.68 -16.58 8.21
C LYS A 211 13.53 -15.85 9.24
N MET A 212 13.02 -15.38 10.34
CA MET A 212 13.88 -14.68 11.29
C MET A 212 15.09 -15.54 11.63
N GLU A 213 16.28 -14.96 11.43
CA GLU A 213 17.53 -15.70 11.56
C GLU A 213 17.61 -16.37 12.93
N THR A 214 17.66 -17.68 12.90
CA THR A 214 17.51 -18.53 14.07
C THR A 214 18.65 -18.43 15.09
N SER A 215 19.69 -17.66 14.79
CA SER A 215 20.82 -17.41 15.69
C SER A 215 20.61 -16.23 16.63
N GLU A 216 19.68 -15.31 16.31
CA GLU A 216 19.45 -14.07 17.06
C GLU A 216 18.08 -14.02 17.76
N LEU A 217 17.16 -14.92 17.41
CA LEU A 217 15.84 -14.98 18.02
C LEU A 217 15.82 -15.85 19.26
N THR A 218 15.24 -15.31 20.32
CA THR A 218 14.91 -16.12 21.50
C THR A 218 13.82 -17.16 21.15
N ALA A 219 13.65 -18.15 22.01
CA ALA A 219 12.58 -19.13 21.88
C ALA A 219 11.18 -18.49 21.78
N VAL A 220 11.01 -17.35 22.41
CA VAL A 220 9.78 -16.57 22.49
C VAL A 220 9.49 -15.86 21.18
N ASP A 221 10.48 -15.19 20.61
CA ASP A 221 10.33 -14.56 19.31
C ASP A 221 9.86 -15.57 18.26
N LYS A 222 10.38 -16.79 18.33
CA LYS A 222 9.99 -17.90 17.44
C LYS A 222 8.57 -18.37 17.68
N LEU A 223 8.12 -18.42 18.93
CA LEU A 223 6.74 -18.72 19.31
C LEU A 223 5.77 -17.64 18.86
N MET A 224 6.13 -16.38 19.09
CA MET A 224 5.33 -15.23 18.66
C MET A 224 5.11 -15.23 17.15
N LEU A 225 6.16 -15.42 16.39
CA LEU A 225 6.11 -15.43 14.94
C LEU A 225 5.34 -16.62 14.38
N ALA A 226 5.51 -17.78 15.00
CA ALA A 226 4.74 -18.96 14.63
C ALA A 226 3.24 -18.81 14.94
N ASP A 227 2.88 -18.14 16.03
CA ASP A 227 1.49 -17.94 16.42
C ASP A 227 0.79 -16.85 15.60
N THR A 228 1.50 -15.84 15.11
CA THR A 228 0.92 -14.83 14.21
C THR A 228 0.66 -15.37 12.81
N GLY A 229 1.39 -16.40 12.37
CA GLY A 229 1.19 -17.01 11.05
C GLY A 229 0.23 -18.20 11.02
N VAL A 230 -0.09 -18.79 12.18
CA VAL A 230 -1.07 -19.93 12.27
C VAL A 230 -2.50 -19.49 11.91
N ALA A 231 -2.79 -18.22 11.95
CA ALA A 231 -4.09 -17.70 11.54
C ALA A 231 -4.40 -17.85 10.03
N GLY A 232 -3.51 -18.53 9.29
CA GLY A 232 -3.65 -18.77 7.85
C GLY A 232 -3.81 -17.46 7.09
N ALA A 233 -3.13 -17.30 5.99
CA ALA A 233 -3.20 -16.19 5.03
C ALA A 233 -4.42 -15.25 5.17
N ASP A 234 -4.69 -14.77 6.39
CA ASP A 234 -5.74 -13.81 6.65
C ASP A 234 -5.22 -12.43 6.30
N ALA A 235 -5.77 -11.84 5.25
CA ALA A 235 -5.41 -10.51 4.78
C ALA A 235 -5.48 -9.48 5.91
N GLU A 236 -6.40 -9.66 6.86
CA GLU A 236 -6.59 -8.75 8.01
C GLU A 236 -5.37 -8.67 8.94
N LEU A 237 -4.61 -9.76 9.12
CA LEU A 237 -3.42 -9.74 10.00
C LEU A 237 -2.25 -8.97 9.36
N ASN A 238 -2.13 -9.04 8.05
CA ASN A 238 -1.11 -8.28 7.32
C ASN A 238 -1.41 -6.78 7.28
N GLU A 239 -2.67 -6.39 7.44
CA GLU A 239 -3.06 -4.99 7.64
C GLU A 239 -2.71 -4.49 9.06
N ILE A 240 -2.69 -5.37 10.06
CA ILE A 240 -2.32 -5.03 11.45
C ILE A 240 -0.79 -4.93 11.59
N LEU A 241 -0.05 -5.93 11.11
CA LEU A 241 1.40 -6.04 11.24
C LEU A 241 2.09 -6.00 9.87
N THR A 242 2.86 -4.96 9.63
CA THR A 242 3.78 -4.94 8.49
C THR A 242 5.04 -5.76 8.79
N ALA A 243 5.80 -6.09 7.74
CA ALA A 243 7.10 -6.73 7.90
C ALA A 243 8.08 -5.87 8.74
N GLY A 244 7.93 -4.53 8.67
CA GLY A 244 8.70 -3.60 9.49
C GLY A 244 8.30 -3.64 10.96
N ASP A 245 7.00 -3.74 11.26
CA ASP A 245 6.51 -3.91 12.63
C ASP A 245 7.07 -5.19 13.27
N LEU A 246 7.03 -6.30 12.54
CA LEU A 246 7.59 -7.57 13.01
C LEU A 246 9.09 -7.47 13.29
N ALA A 247 9.85 -6.84 12.40
CA ALA A 247 11.29 -6.65 12.60
C ALA A 247 11.59 -5.76 13.81
N ARG A 248 10.82 -4.68 14.02
CA ARG A 248 10.97 -3.82 15.20
C ARG A 248 10.58 -4.54 16.49
N ALA A 249 9.46 -5.25 16.49
CA ALA A 249 9.01 -6.05 17.65
C ALA A 249 10.08 -7.06 18.07
N SER A 250 10.66 -7.79 17.12
CA SER A 250 11.73 -8.74 17.38
C SER A 250 12.96 -8.08 17.98
N THR A 251 13.45 -7.00 17.35
CA THR A 251 14.61 -6.28 17.87
C THR A 251 14.39 -5.77 19.32
N ARG A 252 13.17 -5.30 19.62
CA ARG A 252 12.84 -4.85 20.98
C ARG A 252 12.70 -5.99 21.97
N MET A 253 12.18 -7.14 21.52
CA MET A 253 12.07 -8.34 22.33
C MET A 253 13.46 -8.81 22.81
N ASP A 254 14.46 -8.80 21.92
CA ASP A 254 15.86 -9.15 22.24
C ASP A 254 16.50 -8.22 23.27
N LEU A 255 15.96 -7.03 23.45
CA LEU A 255 16.45 -6.03 24.41
C LEU A 255 15.72 -6.06 25.76
N LEU A 256 14.67 -6.88 25.91
CA LEU A 256 13.92 -6.98 27.15
C LEU A 256 14.75 -7.64 28.27
N SER A 257 14.42 -7.30 29.51
CA SER A 257 14.89 -8.09 30.65
C SER A 257 14.22 -9.46 30.66
N LEU A 258 14.81 -10.45 31.29
CA LEU A 258 14.22 -11.80 31.39
C LEU A 258 12.82 -11.81 32.03
N ASP A 259 12.59 -10.90 33.00
CA ASP A 259 11.29 -10.75 33.64
C ASP A 259 10.25 -10.15 32.68
N ASP A 260 10.62 -9.12 31.91
CA ASP A 260 9.78 -8.49 30.90
C ASP A 260 9.49 -9.43 29.72
N GLU A 261 10.49 -10.17 29.27
CA GLU A 261 10.35 -11.20 28.26
C GLU A 261 9.29 -12.25 28.68
N THR A 262 9.45 -12.80 29.92
CA THR A 262 8.49 -13.75 30.49
C THR A 262 7.08 -13.16 30.64
N ALA A 263 6.96 -11.87 30.96
CA ALA A 263 5.67 -11.18 31.04
C ALA A 263 5.03 -11.04 29.66
N MET A 264 5.81 -10.65 28.65
CA MET A 264 5.35 -10.55 27.27
C MET A 264 4.87 -11.90 26.72
N GLU A 265 5.66 -12.98 26.94
CA GLU A 265 5.26 -14.35 26.59
C GLU A 265 3.90 -14.72 27.17
N ARG A 266 3.72 -14.43 28.45
CA ARG A 266 2.49 -14.75 29.16
C ARG A 266 1.29 -14.00 28.59
N MET A 267 1.47 -12.74 28.19
CA MET A 267 0.43 -11.94 27.57
C MET A 267 0.01 -12.53 26.21
N LEU A 268 0.99 -12.89 25.39
CA LEU A 268 0.74 -13.51 24.09
C LEU A 268 0.05 -14.87 24.20
N ALA A 269 0.49 -15.69 25.16
CA ALA A 269 -0.12 -17.01 25.41
C ALA A 269 -1.57 -16.90 25.95
N LYS A 270 -1.92 -15.80 26.63
CA LYS A 270 -3.28 -15.56 27.14
C LYS A 270 -4.21 -14.94 26.13
N SER A 271 -3.70 -14.41 25.02
CA SER A 271 -4.52 -13.77 24.00
C SER A 271 -5.53 -14.74 23.41
N GLU A 272 -6.77 -14.31 23.26
CA GLU A 272 -7.89 -15.13 22.79
C GLU A 272 -8.00 -15.15 21.26
N SER A 273 -7.35 -14.20 20.57
CA SER A 273 -7.37 -14.12 19.10
C SER A 273 -5.99 -13.79 18.52
N PRO A 274 -5.74 -14.18 17.26
CA PRO A 274 -4.54 -13.77 16.53
C PRO A 274 -4.41 -12.25 16.40
N GLN A 275 -5.54 -11.54 16.24
CA GLN A 275 -5.59 -10.09 16.16
C GLN A 275 -5.12 -9.44 17.47
N GLU A 276 -5.59 -9.94 18.62
CA GLU A 276 -5.12 -9.47 19.93
C GLU A 276 -3.59 -9.62 20.05
N ARG A 277 -3.04 -10.79 19.68
CA ARG A 277 -1.58 -11.01 19.65
C ARG A 277 -0.86 -10.03 18.73
N ALA A 278 -1.39 -9.81 17.52
CA ALA A 278 -0.82 -8.90 16.56
C ALA A 278 -0.74 -7.47 17.10
N TYR A 279 -1.77 -6.99 17.77
CA TYR A 279 -1.76 -5.65 18.39
C TYR A 279 -0.81 -5.54 19.59
N LEU A 280 -0.65 -6.60 20.41
CA LEU A 280 0.38 -6.60 21.45
C LEU A 280 1.79 -6.52 20.87
N MET A 281 2.05 -7.23 19.76
CA MET A 281 3.32 -7.15 19.04
C MET A 281 3.52 -5.77 18.41
N LYS A 282 2.47 -5.17 17.85
CA LYS A 282 2.54 -3.82 17.30
C LYS A 282 2.81 -2.77 18.39
N ALA A 283 2.26 -2.95 19.59
CA ALA A 283 2.56 -2.12 20.74
C ALA A 283 4.05 -2.21 21.13
N LEU A 284 4.61 -3.42 21.14
CA LEU A 284 6.05 -3.62 21.37
C LEU A 284 6.87 -2.96 20.24
N ALA A 285 6.47 -3.14 18.98
CA ALA A 285 7.11 -2.49 17.82
C ALA A 285 7.08 -0.96 17.91
N ALA A 286 6.01 -0.39 18.49
CA ALA A 286 5.87 1.04 18.73
C ALA A 286 6.71 1.55 19.94
N GLY A 287 7.34 0.66 20.69
CA GLY A 287 8.29 1.03 21.74
C GLY A 287 7.75 1.17 23.14
N HIS A 288 6.53 0.72 23.34
CA HIS A 288 5.96 0.70 24.68
C HIS A 288 6.70 -0.27 25.60
N SER A 289 6.78 0.09 26.87
CA SER A 289 7.28 -0.80 27.91
C SER A 289 6.31 -1.96 28.13
N VAL A 290 6.82 -3.08 28.65
CA VAL A 290 6.00 -4.25 28.95
C VAL A 290 4.88 -3.94 29.95
N ALA A 291 5.12 -3.04 30.91
CA ALA A 291 4.09 -2.60 31.87
C ALA A 291 2.95 -1.81 31.20
N GLU A 292 3.25 -0.97 30.19
CA GLU A 292 2.24 -0.27 29.38
C GLU A 292 1.46 -1.27 28.53
N ILE A 293 2.15 -2.24 27.92
CA ILE A 293 1.53 -3.31 27.13
C ILE A 293 0.63 -4.19 28.00
N GLU A 294 1.02 -4.51 29.25
CA GLU A 294 0.17 -5.25 30.19
C GLU A 294 -1.12 -4.46 30.54
N THR A 295 -0.99 -3.16 30.75
CA THR A 295 -2.14 -2.27 30.96
C THR A 295 -3.05 -2.23 29.72
N PHE A 296 -2.44 -2.14 28.56
CA PHE A 296 -3.16 -2.16 27.27
C PHE A 296 -3.85 -3.50 27.05
N GLN A 297 -3.17 -4.64 27.30
CA GLN A 297 -3.81 -5.95 27.25
C GLN A 297 -5.05 -6.01 28.12
N GLY A 298 -5.01 -5.46 29.35
CA GLY A 298 -6.16 -5.43 30.23
C GLY A 298 -7.39 -4.70 29.65
N LYS A 299 -7.18 -3.77 28.70
CA LYS A 299 -8.25 -3.05 28.02
C LYS A 299 -8.81 -3.81 26.81
N ILE A 300 -7.97 -4.56 26.11
CA ILE A 300 -8.32 -5.20 24.83
C ILE A 300 -8.61 -6.70 24.93
N HIS A 301 -8.25 -7.34 26.03
CA HIS A 301 -8.39 -8.79 26.21
C HIS A 301 -9.84 -9.26 26.05
N GLY A 302 -10.04 -10.28 25.23
CA GLY A 302 -11.35 -10.85 24.95
C GLY A 302 -12.27 -9.98 24.08
N LYS A 303 -11.75 -8.89 23.52
CA LYS A 303 -12.47 -8.12 22.52
C LYS A 303 -12.49 -8.85 21.18
N ASP A 304 -13.63 -8.75 20.49
CA ASP A 304 -13.76 -9.33 19.15
C ASP A 304 -12.85 -8.63 18.11
N PRO A 305 -12.48 -9.31 17.02
CA PRO A 305 -11.59 -8.76 16.00
C PRO A 305 -12.06 -7.44 15.38
N ASP A 306 -13.38 -7.26 15.18
CA ASP A 306 -13.94 -6.03 14.61
C ASP A 306 -13.83 -4.86 15.57
N TRP A 307 -14.03 -5.10 16.88
CA TRP A 307 -13.79 -4.10 17.91
C TRP A 307 -12.31 -3.69 17.94
N LEU A 308 -11.39 -4.67 17.97
CA LEU A 308 -9.94 -4.41 17.95
C LEU A 308 -9.55 -3.55 16.74
N ARG A 309 -10.02 -3.92 15.55
CA ARG A 309 -9.73 -3.19 14.32
C ARG A 309 -10.24 -1.75 14.37
N ARG A 310 -11.50 -1.54 14.76
CA ARG A 310 -12.09 -0.19 14.84
C ARG A 310 -11.37 0.74 15.81
N HIS A 311 -10.85 0.22 16.92
CA HIS A 311 -10.24 1.02 17.97
C HIS A 311 -8.75 1.22 17.81
N LEU A 312 -8.05 0.26 17.20
CA LEU A 312 -6.59 0.19 17.24
C LEU A 312 -5.93 0.54 15.90
N THR A 313 -6.73 0.73 14.86
CA THR A 313 -6.25 1.16 13.55
C THR A 313 -7.24 2.15 12.96
N PRO A 314 -6.82 3.32 12.46
CA PRO A 314 -7.70 4.16 11.66
C PRO A 314 -8.26 3.33 10.52
N VAL A 315 -9.59 3.31 10.35
CA VAL A 315 -10.23 2.53 9.31
C VAL A 315 -9.86 3.13 7.96
N VAL A 316 -9.06 2.39 7.23
CA VAL A 316 -8.70 2.68 5.84
C VAL A 316 -9.41 1.62 4.99
N THR A 317 -10.28 2.04 4.11
CA THR A 317 -10.98 1.12 3.22
C THR A 317 -10.02 0.55 2.17
N ALA A 318 -10.19 -0.74 1.86
CA ALA A 318 -9.40 -1.41 0.84
C ALA A 318 -9.63 -0.75 -0.53
N ALA A 319 -8.62 -0.73 -1.37
CA ALA A 319 -8.73 -0.28 -2.76
C ALA A 319 -9.51 -1.28 -3.61
N ASP A 320 -10.79 -1.45 -3.34
CA ASP A 320 -11.67 -2.30 -4.14
C ASP A 320 -12.21 -1.59 -5.38
N SER A 321 -11.95 -0.30 -5.50
CA SER A 321 -12.48 0.43 -6.62
C SER A 321 -11.54 0.34 -7.82
N MET A 322 -12.02 -0.24 -8.88
CA MET A 322 -11.41 -0.10 -10.21
C MET A 322 -11.45 1.34 -10.75
N ASN A 323 -11.89 2.29 -9.93
CA ASN A 323 -12.05 3.69 -10.26
C ASN A 323 -10.95 4.54 -9.60
N ASP A 324 -9.71 4.37 -10.02
CA ASP A 324 -8.56 5.16 -9.55
C ASP A 324 -8.55 6.60 -10.13
N GLU A 325 -9.71 7.23 -10.18
CA GLU A 325 -9.84 8.54 -10.82
C GLU A 325 -9.43 9.72 -9.94
N GLY A 326 -9.20 9.47 -8.63
CA GLY A 326 -8.88 10.53 -7.68
C GLY A 326 -10.07 11.45 -7.35
N LEU A 327 -9.84 12.53 -6.61
CA LEU A 327 -10.86 13.53 -6.31
C LEU A 327 -11.20 14.36 -7.56
N ALA A 328 -12.49 14.59 -7.78
CA ALA A 328 -12.93 15.60 -8.75
C ALA A 328 -12.56 17.01 -8.24
N SER A 329 -12.51 17.99 -9.15
CA SER A 329 -12.15 19.38 -8.82
C SER A 329 -13.01 20.03 -7.74
N ASN A 330 -14.20 19.50 -7.48
CA ASN A 330 -15.10 19.94 -6.41
C ASN A 330 -14.94 19.15 -5.10
N GLY A 331 -13.90 18.31 -4.98
CA GLY A 331 -13.67 17.47 -3.81
C GLY A 331 -14.55 16.21 -3.74
N SER A 332 -15.39 15.95 -4.74
CA SER A 332 -16.17 14.71 -4.84
C SER A 332 -15.43 13.69 -5.70
N ASN A 333 -15.46 12.42 -5.30
CA ASN A 333 -14.79 11.35 -6.03
C ASN A 333 -15.44 10.00 -5.80
N ASN A 334 -15.34 9.14 -6.78
CA ASN A 334 -15.79 7.74 -6.71
C ASN A 334 -14.75 6.80 -6.08
N ASN A 335 -13.51 7.28 -5.89
CA ASN A 335 -12.37 6.54 -5.35
C ASN A 335 -11.89 7.12 -4.00
N THR A 336 -12.74 7.82 -3.28
CA THR A 336 -12.40 8.41 -1.99
C THR A 336 -13.16 7.69 -0.89
N ASP A 337 -12.40 7.03 -0.02
CA ASP A 337 -12.93 6.38 1.15
C ASP A 337 -12.74 7.24 2.39
N HIS A 338 -13.72 7.21 3.28
CA HIS A 338 -13.67 8.00 4.50
C HIS A 338 -12.99 7.20 5.63
N VAL A 339 -12.01 7.81 6.25
CA VAL A 339 -11.40 7.30 7.48
C VAL A 339 -12.28 7.72 8.66
N THR A 340 -12.96 6.76 9.31
CA THR A 340 -13.95 7.03 10.35
C THR A 340 -13.76 6.16 11.59
N PHE A 341 -14.17 6.70 12.73
CA PHE A 341 -14.44 5.94 13.94
C PHE A 341 -15.87 6.22 14.38
N ASP A 342 -16.70 5.21 14.46
CA ASP A 342 -18.12 5.29 14.83
C ASP A 342 -18.92 6.37 14.07
N GLY A 343 -18.61 6.51 12.78
CA GLY A 343 -19.19 7.51 11.88
C GLY A 343 -18.58 8.90 11.93
N GLN A 344 -17.73 9.21 12.92
CA GLN A 344 -16.97 10.44 12.98
C GLN A 344 -15.69 10.32 12.14
N ARG A 345 -15.43 11.25 11.25
CA ARG A 345 -14.23 11.25 10.42
C ARG A 345 -12.98 11.61 11.21
N TRP A 346 -11.87 11.01 10.84
CA TRP A 346 -10.54 11.46 11.20
C TRP A 346 -10.18 12.69 10.36
N VAL A 347 -10.65 13.85 10.77
CA VAL A 347 -10.59 15.08 9.98
C VAL A 347 -9.98 16.22 10.80
N GLN A 348 -9.23 17.10 10.13
CA GLN A 348 -8.63 18.28 10.76
C GLN A 348 -9.71 19.17 11.41
N GLY A 349 -9.44 19.66 12.63
CA GLY A 349 -10.39 20.45 13.42
C GLY A 349 -11.69 19.72 13.73
N GLY A 350 -11.77 18.41 13.47
CA GLY A 350 -12.95 17.58 13.70
C GLY A 350 -14.12 17.79 12.73
N ASP A 351 -14.02 18.77 11.82
CA ASP A 351 -15.03 19.07 10.80
C ASP A 351 -14.44 19.64 9.49
N GLY A 352 -13.12 19.78 9.41
CA GLY A 352 -12.40 20.31 8.24
C GLY A 352 -12.23 21.84 8.24
N SER A 353 -12.72 22.55 9.27
CA SER A 353 -12.74 24.02 9.30
C SER A 353 -11.40 24.67 9.69
N GLU A 354 -10.44 23.91 10.24
CA GLU A 354 -9.17 24.42 10.75
C GLU A 354 -8.01 24.06 9.81
N GLY A 355 -6.99 24.92 9.74
CA GLY A 355 -5.77 24.70 8.98
C GLY A 355 -4.73 23.81 9.68
N THR A 356 -5.17 22.80 10.44
CA THR A 356 -4.32 21.87 11.21
C THR A 356 -3.89 20.64 10.41
N CYS A 357 -3.75 20.74 9.09
CA CYS A 357 -3.50 19.60 8.20
C CYS A 357 -2.23 18.81 8.59
N VAL A 358 -1.12 19.48 8.93
CA VAL A 358 0.13 18.83 9.36
C VAL A 358 -0.11 18.03 10.63
N ALA A 359 -0.66 18.65 11.68
CA ALA A 359 -0.94 17.98 12.94
C ALA A 359 -1.93 16.82 12.78
N SER A 360 -2.98 16.99 11.97
CA SER A 360 -3.97 15.94 11.70
C SER A 360 -3.35 14.74 10.96
N SER A 361 -2.52 15.00 9.96
CA SER A 361 -1.77 13.95 9.25
C SER A 361 -0.84 13.19 10.18
N THR A 362 -0.15 13.90 11.08
CA THR A 362 0.76 13.29 12.08
C THR A 362 -0.01 12.45 13.11
N VAL A 363 -1.15 12.92 13.62
CA VAL A 363 -2.01 12.16 14.54
C VAL A 363 -2.47 10.85 13.89
N THR A 364 -2.97 10.91 12.66
CA THR A 364 -3.42 9.72 11.95
C THR A 364 -2.26 8.77 11.66
N SER A 365 -1.12 9.28 11.22
CA SER A 365 0.09 8.49 11.01
C SER A 365 0.57 7.78 12.28
N ARG A 366 0.54 8.48 13.43
CA ARG A 366 0.86 7.88 14.73
C ARG A 366 -0.13 6.78 15.08
N ALA A 367 -1.43 7.00 14.95
CA ALA A 367 -2.46 6.00 15.25
C ALA A 367 -2.33 4.74 14.37
N MET A 368 -1.81 4.86 13.15
CA MET A 368 -1.55 3.72 12.27
C MET A 368 -0.42 2.83 12.76
N VAL A 369 0.59 3.39 13.43
CA VAL A 369 1.78 2.65 13.87
C VAL A 369 1.78 2.29 15.35
N ASP A 370 0.91 2.91 16.15
CA ASP A 370 0.85 2.75 17.60
C ASP A 370 -0.59 2.47 18.09
N PRO A 371 -0.90 1.21 18.44
CA PRO A 371 -2.24 0.84 18.85
C PRO A 371 -2.67 1.39 20.23
N LEU A 372 -1.74 1.70 21.13
CA LEU A 372 -2.08 2.34 22.41
C LEU A 372 -2.55 3.77 22.16
N TYR A 373 -1.84 4.50 21.33
CA TYR A 373 -2.23 5.86 20.95
C TYR A 373 -3.56 5.88 20.20
N ALA A 374 -3.80 4.92 19.30
CA ALA A 374 -5.08 4.78 18.63
C ALA A 374 -6.22 4.53 19.62
N LEU A 375 -6.02 3.64 20.62
CA LEU A 375 -7.02 3.36 21.65
C LEU A 375 -7.31 4.57 22.54
N ASP A 376 -6.30 5.34 22.91
CA ASP A 376 -6.48 6.55 23.73
C ASP A 376 -7.33 7.59 22.98
N LEU A 377 -7.22 7.69 21.67
CA LEU A 377 -8.08 8.54 20.85
C LEU A 377 -9.49 7.98 20.70
N THR A 378 -9.63 6.73 20.32
CA THR A 378 -10.92 6.10 20.00
C THR A 378 -11.71 5.72 21.23
N GLY A 379 -11.10 5.00 22.17
CA GLY A 379 -11.74 4.46 23.37
C GLY A 379 -11.53 5.27 24.65
N GLY A 380 -10.69 6.32 24.61
CA GLY A 380 -10.36 7.14 25.79
C GLY A 380 -9.52 6.39 26.83
N PRO A 381 -9.31 7.01 28.02
CA PRO A 381 -8.40 6.47 29.04
C PRO A 381 -8.73 5.05 29.50
N ASP A 382 -10.01 4.68 29.50
CA ASP A 382 -10.47 3.35 29.91
C ASP A 382 -10.55 2.37 28.73
N GLY A 383 -10.36 2.84 27.48
CA GLY A 383 -10.47 2.05 26.27
C GLY A 383 -11.89 1.56 25.96
N GLN A 384 -12.93 2.18 26.53
CA GLN A 384 -14.33 1.72 26.43
C GLN A 384 -15.32 2.86 26.15
N GLN A 385 -14.84 4.05 25.81
CA GLN A 385 -15.69 5.21 25.51
C GLN A 385 -16.01 5.25 24.02
N ASP A 386 -16.85 4.32 23.57
CA ASP A 386 -17.31 4.22 22.18
C ASP A 386 -18.36 5.31 21.91
N ASP A 387 -17.90 6.54 21.75
CA ASP A 387 -18.70 7.72 21.55
C ASP A 387 -18.03 8.63 20.51
N ALA A 388 -18.73 8.88 19.41
CA ALA A 388 -18.23 9.68 18.29
C ALA A 388 -17.87 11.12 18.69
N ASP A 389 -18.64 11.74 19.58
CA ASP A 389 -18.39 13.11 20.04
C ASP A 389 -17.17 13.17 20.97
N ALA A 390 -17.02 12.20 21.87
CA ALA A 390 -15.84 12.09 22.72
C ALA A 390 -14.57 11.81 21.90
N PHE A 391 -14.64 10.95 20.90
CA PHE A 391 -13.55 10.74 19.94
C PHE A 391 -13.18 12.04 19.22
N LYS A 392 -14.16 12.77 18.67
CA LYS A 392 -13.94 14.06 18.02
C LYS A 392 -13.22 15.03 18.94
N GLN A 393 -13.64 15.14 20.21
CA GLN A 393 -13.00 16.02 21.17
C GLN A 393 -11.54 15.65 21.43
N ARG A 394 -11.24 14.35 21.63
CA ARG A 394 -9.87 13.87 21.83
C ARG A 394 -8.99 14.08 20.60
N LEU A 395 -9.53 13.77 19.41
CA LEU A 395 -8.84 13.97 18.13
C LEU A 395 -8.44 15.44 17.94
N VAL A 396 -9.39 16.36 18.12
CA VAL A 396 -9.14 17.81 17.99
C VAL A 396 -8.16 18.31 19.05
N ALA A 397 -8.32 17.88 20.29
CA ALA A 397 -7.39 18.27 21.37
C ALA A 397 -5.96 17.83 21.06
N GLU A 398 -5.77 16.63 20.51
CA GLU A 398 -4.46 16.13 20.15
C GLU A 398 -3.88 16.85 18.92
N GLN A 399 -4.69 17.15 17.92
CA GLN A 399 -4.29 17.98 16.78
C GLN A 399 -3.84 19.38 17.25
N HIS A 400 -4.55 20.00 18.16
CA HIS A 400 -4.18 21.30 18.74
C HIS A 400 -2.89 21.21 19.53
N ARG A 401 -2.69 20.14 20.30
CA ARG A 401 -1.45 19.90 21.04
C ARG A 401 -0.24 19.82 20.10
N LEU A 402 -0.33 18.99 19.04
CA LEU A 402 0.73 18.86 18.05
C LEU A 402 0.93 20.14 17.23
N HIS A 403 -0.13 20.85 16.91
CA HIS A 403 -0.04 22.14 16.22
C HIS A 403 0.75 23.16 17.06
N ALA A 404 0.51 23.22 18.37
CA ALA A 404 1.26 24.07 19.28
C ALA A 404 2.71 23.61 19.45
N GLU A 405 2.98 22.30 19.54
CA GLU A 405 4.32 21.72 19.62
C GLU A 405 5.15 22.01 18.36
N GLY A 406 4.52 21.95 17.20
CA GLY A 406 5.11 22.29 15.92
C GLY A 406 5.22 23.79 15.63
N GLU A 407 4.85 24.66 16.58
CA GLU A 407 4.81 26.12 16.40
C GLU A 407 3.98 26.54 15.19
N GLY A 408 2.80 25.92 15.04
CA GLY A 408 1.84 26.28 13.99
C GLY A 408 1.32 27.71 14.15
N GLY A 409 0.86 28.29 13.03
CA GLY A 409 0.45 29.68 12.97
C GLY A 409 -0.77 30.00 13.82
N GLU A 410 -0.94 31.28 14.16
CA GLU A 410 -2.12 31.76 14.87
C GLU A 410 -3.42 31.46 14.10
N ASN A 411 -4.51 31.30 14.83
CA ASN A 411 -5.83 30.95 14.27
C ASN A 411 -5.81 29.70 13.36
N TRP A 412 -5.06 28.70 13.79
CA TRP A 412 -4.87 27.43 13.06
C TRP A 412 -4.23 27.62 11.68
N GLY A 413 -3.34 28.61 11.56
CA GLY A 413 -2.53 28.81 10.35
C GLY A 413 -1.58 27.66 10.11
N GLY A 414 -0.97 27.61 8.91
CA GLY A 414 -0.04 26.55 8.52
C GLY A 414 1.15 26.39 9.48
N MET A 415 1.79 25.24 9.42
CA MET A 415 3.02 24.92 10.16
C MET A 415 4.22 24.99 9.21
N GLY A 416 5.35 25.51 9.72
CA GLY A 416 6.61 25.53 8.98
C GLY A 416 7.26 24.15 8.90
N PRO A 417 8.21 23.96 7.95
CA PRO A 417 8.89 22.68 7.74
C PRO A 417 9.59 22.13 9.00
N GLU A 418 10.25 22.98 9.75
CA GLU A 418 10.97 22.60 10.98
C GLU A 418 9.99 22.12 12.07
N GLY A 419 8.82 22.75 12.16
CA GLY A 419 7.75 22.31 13.06
C GLY A 419 7.15 20.97 12.65
N GLN A 420 6.92 20.76 11.37
CA GLN A 420 6.43 19.50 10.82
C GLN A 420 7.43 18.36 11.05
N GLU A 421 8.72 18.59 10.79
CA GLU A 421 9.80 17.63 11.05
C GLU A 421 9.82 17.24 12.54
N ARG A 422 9.86 18.25 13.42
CA ARG A 422 9.84 18.05 14.88
C ARG A 422 8.68 17.20 15.37
N ILE A 423 7.43 17.47 14.95
CA ILE A 423 6.28 16.67 15.41
C ILE A 423 6.26 15.29 14.79
N ASN A 424 6.77 15.10 13.57
CA ASN A 424 6.92 13.78 12.99
C ASN A 424 7.94 12.94 13.79
N ASP A 425 9.08 13.50 14.15
CA ASP A 425 10.13 12.84 14.96
C ASP A 425 9.62 12.47 16.35
N THR A 426 9.05 13.44 17.06
CA THR A 426 8.57 13.24 18.44
C THR A 426 7.36 12.34 18.54
N THR A 427 6.60 12.19 17.44
CA THR A 427 5.35 11.45 17.41
C THR A 427 5.51 10.12 16.67
N VAL A 428 5.55 10.14 15.35
CA VAL A 428 5.65 8.94 14.50
C VAL A 428 7.04 8.32 14.63
N GLY A 429 8.07 9.15 14.60
CA GLY A 429 9.47 8.75 14.70
C GLY A 429 9.76 8.00 16.00
N SER A 430 9.25 8.50 17.14
CA SER A 430 9.39 7.82 18.43
C SER A 430 8.78 6.40 18.44
N ALA A 431 7.69 6.16 17.70
CA ALA A 431 7.06 4.83 17.58
C ALA A 431 7.81 3.92 16.60
N THR A 432 8.36 4.48 15.55
CA THR A 432 9.00 3.70 14.49
C THR A 432 10.51 3.55 14.68
N GLY A 433 11.11 4.30 15.61
CA GLY A 433 12.56 4.34 15.86
C GLY A 433 13.33 4.99 14.70
N ARG A 434 12.70 5.95 14.01
CA ARG A 434 13.27 6.67 12.86
C ARG A 434 13.02 8.16 13.00
N ASP A 435 14.02 8.98 12.72
CA ASP A 435 13.82 10.41 12.53
C ASP A 435 13.32 10.69 11.12
N TYR A 436 12.53 11.75 10.93
CA TYR A 436 11.97 12.13 9.64
C TYR A 436 12.73 13.32 9.06
N GLU A 437 13.31 13.15 7.89
CA GLU A 437 14.07 14.19 7.21
C GLU A 437 13.29 14.70 5.98
N ARG A 438 13.16 16.04 5.90
CA ARG A 438 12.52 16.69 4.76
C ARG A 438 13.37 16.58 3.50
N GLN A 439 12.71 16.24 2.41
CA GLN A 439 13.28 16.29 1.06
C GLN A 439 12.42 17.17 0.17
N ASP A 440 13.02 18.24 -0.39
CA ASP A 440 12.37 19.15 -1.34
C ASP A 440 12.24 18.50 -2.71
N LEU A 441 11.09 18.70 -3.37
CA LEU A 441 10.74 18.15 -4.67
C LEU A 441 10.49 19.31 -5.65
N ASN A 442 11.55 19.84 -6.24
CA ASN A 442 11.50 21.04 -7.09
C ASN A 442 11.14 20.74 -8.55
N SER A 443 11.16 19.47 -8.94
CA SER A 443 10.92 19.04 -10.32
C SER A 443 10.32 17.64 -10.40
N ASP A 444 9.79 17.27 -11.57
CA ASP A 444 9.34 15.91 -11.87
C ASP A 444 10.48 14.89 -11.71
N ALA A 445 11.71 15.31 -11.97
CA ALA A 445 12.89 14.47 -11.80
C ALA A 445 13.17 14.17 -10.31
N ASP A 446 12.98 15.14 -9.42
CA ASP A 446 13.13 14.94 -7.97
C ASP A 446 12.03 14.01 -7.45
N ARG A 447 10.77 14.24 -7.87
CA ARG A 447 9.64 13.38 -7.51
C ARG A 447 9.86 11.93 -7.95
N ARG A 448 10.36 11.72 -9.16
CA ARG A 448 10.71 10.40 -9.67
C ARG A 448 11.87 9.75 -8.89
N ALA A 449 12.86 10.54 -8.51
CA ALA A 449 14.03 10.03 -7.81
C ALA A 449 13.70 9.56 -6.37
N VAL A 450 12.77 10.24 -5.70
CA VAL A 450 12.38 9.94 -4.32
C VAL A 450 11.43 8.75 -4.21
N LEU A 451 10.71 8.42 -5.29
CA LEU A 451 9.60 7.46 -5.29
C LEU A 451 9.97 6.10 -4.69
N THR A 452 11.11 5.53 -5.10
CA THR A 452 11.59 4.24 -4.57
C THR A 452 11.80 4.25 -3.04
N GLU A 453 12.24 5.39 -2.47
CA GLU A 453 12.38 5.52 -1.01
C GLU A 453 11.02 5.67 -0.33
N VAL A 454 10.08 6.39 -0.94
CA VAL A 454 8.69 6.49 -0.48
C VAL A 454 8.04 5.11 -0.41
N GLU A 455 8.08 4.37 -1.52
CA GLU A 455 7.53 3.01 -1.62
C GLU A 455 8.13 2.06 -0.58
N LYS A 456 9.45 2.07 -0.46
CA LYS A 456 10.16 1.27 0.53
C LYS A 456 9.74 1.63 1.96
N SER A 457 9.57 2.90 2.25
CA SER A 457 9.16 3.38 3.58
C SER A 457 7.77 2.88 3.94
N VAL A 458 6.78 3.07 3.07
CA VAL A 458 5.41 2.62 3.35
C VAL A 458 5.30 1.09 3.39
N ALA A 459 6.07 0.37 2.57
CA ALA A 459 6.15 -1.10 2.62
C ALA A 459 6.74 -1.63 3.94
N GLN A 460 7.53 -0.81 4.65
CA GLN A 460 8.07 -1.10 5.97
C GLN A 460 7.16 -0.64 7.12
N GLY A 461 5.97 -0.11 6.81
CA GLY A 461 5.03 0.42 7.79
C GLY A 461 5.40 1.80 8.33
N HIS A 462 6.16 2.58 7.56
CA HIS A 462 6.48 3.97 7.90
C HIS A 462 5.64 4.90 7.00
N PRO A 463 4.61 5.57 7.53
CA PRO A 463 3.89 6.60 6.78
C PRO A 463 4.83 7.71 6.32
N VAL A 464 4.64 8.21 5.11
CA VAL A 464 5.48 9.26 4.53
C VAL A 464 4.65 10.55 4.36
N PRO A 465 4.85 11.57 5.21
CA PRO A 465 4.20 12.86 5.02
C PRO A 465 4.59 13.47 3.67
N VAL A 466 3.61 14.03 2.98
CA VAL A 466 3.76 14.68 1.68
C VAL A 466 3.04 16.02 1.69
N ASP A 467 3.74 17.07 1.30
CA ASP A 467 3.17 18.39 1.16
C ASP A 467 2.87 18.69 -0.31
N VAL A 468 1.68 19.19 -0.56
CA VAL A 468 1.23 19.61 -1.89
C VAL A 468 0.99 21.12 -1.93
N SER A 469 1.19 21.74 -3.09
CA SER A 469 0.96 23.16 -3.29
C SER A 469 0.38 23.47 -4.66
N GLY A 470 -0.18 24.68 -4.76
CA GLY A 470 -0.73 25.23 -5.99
C GLY A 470 -1.19 26.67 -5.81
N GLU A 471 -2.18 27.10 -6.60
CA GLU A 471 -2.65 28.49 -6.58
C GLU A 471 -3.32 28.89 -5.25
N GLU A 472 -3.97 27.96 -4.56
CA GLU A 472 -4.66 28.21 -3.28
C GLU A 472 -3.79 28.03 -2.02
N GLY A 473 -2.48 27.77 -2.19
CA GLY A 473 -1.56 27.65 -1.06
C GLY A 473 -0.92 26.27 -0.96
N ALA A 474 -0.83 25.73 0.26
CA ALA A 474 -0.21 24.45 0.55
C ALA A 474 -1.07 23.59 1.49
N HIS A 475 -0.92 22.28 1.39
CA HIS A 475 -1.65 21.32 2.20
C HIS A 475 -0.77 20.11 2.50
N ALA A 476 -0.85 19.58 3.73
CA ALA A 476 -0.11 18.41 4.15
C ALA A 476 -1.01 17.16 4.15
N MET A 477 -0.51 16.09 3.58
CA MET A 477 -1.13 14.77 3.51
C MET A 477 -0.12 13.69 3.93
N THR A 478 -0.51 12.43 3.90
CA THR A 478 0.41 11.32 4.19
C THR A 478 0.22 10.18 3.19
N ILE A 479 1.31 9.69 2.60
CA ILE A 479 1.32 8.44 1.85
C ILE A 479 1.41 7.29 2.85
N ILE A 480 0.45 6.38 2.82
CA ILE A 480 0.25 5.34 3.84
C ILE A 480 0.40 3.91 3.32
N ALA A 481 0.25 3.70 2.02
CA ALA A 481 0.44 2.40 1.39
C ALA A 481 0.85 2.53 -0.08
N GLN A 482 1.28 1.42 -0.68
CA GLN A 482 1.66 1.32 -2.08
C GLN A 482 1.21 -0.04 -2.62
N GLU A 483 0.60 -0.06 -3.81
CA GLU A 483 0.22 -1.27 -4.54
C GLU A 483 0.46 -1.11 -6.04
N GLY A 484 1.34 -1.90 -6.61
CA GLY A 484 1.69 -1.81 -8.03
C GLY A 484 2.30 -0.44 -8.37
N ASP A 485 1.62 0.32 -9.21
CA ASP A 485 1.97 1.69 -9.59
C ASP A 485 1.12 2.76 -8.87
N MET A 486 0.51 2.41 -7.74
CA MET A 486 -0.41 3.26 -6.99
C MET A 486 0.06 3.54 -5.58
N LEU A 487 -0.10 4.76 -5.15
CA LEU A 487 0.15 5.24 -3.79
C LEU A 487 -1.18 5.54 -3.11
N GLN A 488 -1.40 5.01 -1.92
CA GLN A 488 -2.55 5.39 -1.09
C GLN A 488 -2.20 6.61 -0.26
N VAL A 489 -2.98 7.67 -0.41
CA VAL A 489 -2.77 8.94 0.26
C VAL A 489 -3.91 9.19 1.25
N TYR A 490 -3.57 9.38 2.52
CA TYR A 490 -4.50 9.94 3.50
C TYR A 490 -4.48 11.47 3.40
N ASN A 491 -5.68 12.04 3.24
CA ASN A 491 -5.91 13.48 3.28
C ASN A 491 -6.58 13.84 4.62
N PRO A 492 -6.06 14.81 5.40
CA PRO A 492 -6.63 15.23 6.67
C PRO A 492 -8.03 15.87 6.57
N TRP A 493 -8.65 15.87 5.40
CA TRP A 493 -10.10 16.07 5.24
C TRP A 493 -10.90 14.80 5.57
N GLY A 494 -10.24 13.77 6.11
CA GLY A 494 -10.85 12.54 6.62
C GLY A 494 -11.11 11.49 5.54
N SER A 495 -10.26 11.41 4.53
CA SER A 495 -10.39 10.46 3.43
C SER A 495 -9.06 9.86 3.01
N THR A 496 -9.13 8.71 2.33
CA THR A 496 -8.01 8.12 1.59
C THR A 496 -8.34 8.07 0.11
N THR A 497 -7.32 8.20 -0.72
CA THR A 497 -7.44 8.15 -2.18
C THR A 497 -6.22 7.45 -2.76
N TRP A 498 -6.43 6.64 -3.77
CA TRP A 498 -5.35 6.07 -4.55
C TRP A 498 -4.96 7.02 -5.70
N VAL A 499 -3.69 7.37 -5.80
CA VAL A 499 -3.10 8.13 -6.91
C VAL A 499 -2.02 7.30 -7.57
N SER A 500 -1.85 7.45 -8.89
CA SER A 500 -0.77 6.76 -9.56
C SER A 500 0.59 7.40 -9.26
N GLU A 501 1.66 6.63 -9.36
CA GLU A 501 3.04 7.15 -9.34
C GLU A 501 3.22 8.25 -10.39
N ASP A 502 2.58 8.11 -11.56
CA ASP A 502 2.59 9.12 -12.62
C ASP A 502 1.92 10.42 -12.17
N ASP A 503 0.82 10.35 -11.42
CA ASP A 503 0.17 11.53 -10.86
C ASP A 503 1.05 12.23 -9.81
N PHE A 504 1.74 11.45 -8.97
CA PHE A 504 2.70 11.99 -8.01
C PHE A 504 3.87 12.69 -8.72
N ILE A 505 4.42 12.07 -9.77
CA ILE A 505 5.56 12.60 -10.51
C ILE A 505 5.18 13.87 -11.30
N ASN A 506 4.06 13.85 -12.00
CA ASN A 506 3.73 14.87 -13.00
C ASN A 506 2.81 16.00 -12.49
N GLY A 507 2.61 16.10 -11.18
CA GLY A 507 1.87 17.22 -10.59
C GLY A 507 0.34 17.06 -10.72
N HIS A 508 -0.18 15.89 -10.48
CA HIS A 508 -1.62 15.59 -10.46
C HIS A 508 -2.12 15.14 -9.09
N MET A 509 -1.43 15.52 -8.01
CA MET A 509 -1.83 15.21 -6.63
C MET A 509 -3.16 15.85 -6.23
N GLY A 510 -3.70 16.75 -7.05
CA GLY A 510 -5.06 17.24 -6.92
C GLY A 510 -6.14 16.16 -6.93
N LYS A 511 -5.83 14.97 -7.43
CA LYS A 511 -6.70 13.78 -7.30
C LYS A 511 -6.88 13.32 -5.85
N ALA A 512 -5.92 13.53 -4.97
CA ALA A 512 -6.00 13.21 -3.55
C ALA A 512 -6.32 14.43 -2.67
N SER A 513 -6.25 15.64 -3.22
CA SER A 513 -6.57 16.90 -2.52
C SER A 513 -7.69 17.66 -3.25
N ASN A 514 -7.33 18.67 -4.02
CA ASN A 514 -8.20 19.37 -4.98
C ASN A 514 -7.35 19.83 -6.18
N SER A 515 -8.01 20.24 -7.26
CA SER A 515 -7.34 20.65 -8.50
C SER A 515 -6.40 21.86 -8.35
N GLU A 516 -6.57 22.64 -7.29
CA GLU A 516 -5.77 23.82 -7.01
C GLU A 516 -4.45 23.53 -6.28
N LEU A 517 -4.24 22.26 -5.84
CA LEU A 517 -3.07 21.79 -5.11
C LEU A 517 -2.40 20.58 -5.80
N PRO A 518 -2.00 20.73 -7.08
CA PRO A 518 -1.59 19.58 -7.89
C PRO A 518 -0.16 19.07 -7.61
N ASN A 519 0.72 19.88 -7.03
CA ASN A 519 2.15 19.58 -7.01
C ASN A 519 2.62 19.10 -5.65
N ALA A 520 3.14 17.87 -5.54
CA ALA A 520 3.96 17.47 -4.42
C ALA A 520 5.28 18.26 -4.46
N TYR A 521 5.59 19.02 -3.39
CA TYR A 521 6.79 19.85 -3.31
C TYR A 521 7.76 19.46 -2.19
N SER A 522 7.33 18.63 -1.26
CA SER A 522 8.20 18.01 -0.26
C SER A 522 7.63 16.67 0.23
N VAL A 523 8.51 15.80 0.69
CA VAL A 523 8.20 14.61 1.48
C VAL A 523 9.08 14.57 2.71
N TYR A 524 8.65 13.83 3.74
CA TYR A 524 9.46 13.58 4.94
C TYR A 524 9.72 12.08 5.02
N LEU A 525 10.98 11.70 4.85
CA LEU A 525 11.40 10.31 4.79
C LEU A 525 11.97 9.83 6.12
N PRO A 526 11.60 8.64 6.61
CA PRO A 526 12.20 8.03 7.78
C PRO A 526 13.66 7.63 7.50
N ARG A 527 14.60 8.08 8.34
CA ARG A 527 16.04 7.84 8.24
C ARG A 527 16.58 6.94 9.35
#